data_c17187f51349256b329ae0db19e2c8a2
#
_entry.id   c17187f51349256b329ae0db19e2c8a2
#
_cell.length_a   1.000
_cell.length_b   1.000
_cell.length_c   1.000
_cell.angle_alpha   90.00
_cell.angle_beta   90.00
_cell.angle_gamma   90.00
#
_symmetry.space_group_name_H-M   'P 1'
#
loop_
_entity.id
_entity.type
_entity.pdbx_description
1 polymer ?
#
loop_
_entity_poly.entity_id
_entity_poly.type
_entity_poly.pdbx_seq_one_letter_code
_entity_poly.pdbx_strand_id
1 'polypeptide(L)'
;MAKYTRTDCPLYGGEYCKKLNMKSCKTCTVTNDNAAGIKADIDAIESLMPEGGMARFFEGEECVLCKGERKNRADCYAMADIGHPEPKREGRNAIGLKTKLRIGSMLPVQLSCCSNCRKKHNAASNREAAVTLTVAIIMLAVLNFTPTAEAIAAIGSYMPLLLFVIVVGGTWLIGRASRKSMIKKFSETTCMDIFEVPGLDEFKARGWFEISPYKDMSRLVFSREPLRQGLFTASEKKGKEEQNI
;
A
#
# COMPACT_ATOMS: atom_id res chain seq x y z
N MET A 1 7.60 0.99 32.11
CA MET A 1 7.71 -0.34 31.43
C MET A 1 9.17 -0.56 31.07
N ALA A 2 9.80 -1.63 31.56
CA ALA A 2 11.18 -1.97 31.24
C ALA A 2 11.27 -2.20 29.72
N LYS A 3 12.18 -1.48 29.07
CA LYS A 3 12.41 -1.60 27.63
C LYS A 3 13.04 -2.98 27.40
N TYR A 4 12.31 -3.89 26.77
CA TYR A 4 12.84 -5.21 26.45
C TYR A 4 14.03 -5.04 25.49
N THR A 5 15.20 -5.45 25.93
CA THR A 5 16.45 -5.43 25.16
C THR A 5 16.94 -6.86 25.01
N ARG A 6 17.33 -7.21 23.80
CA ARG A 6 17.82 -8.53 23.44
C ARG A 6 19.33 -8.45 23.22
N THR A 7 20.09 -8.50 24.30
CA THR A 7 21.56 -8.37 24.29
C THR A 7 22.27 -9.54 23.60
N ASP A 8 21.60 -10.69 23.49
CA ASP A 8 22.07 -11.89 22.79
C ASP A 8 21.90 -11.83 21.27
N CYS A 9 21.24 -10.79 20.75
CA CYS A 9 21.03 -10.66 19.31
C CYS A 9 22.32 -10.21 18.61
N PRO A 10 22.81 -10.94 17.59
CA PRO A 10 24.06 -10.62 16.90
C PRO A 10 24.03 -9.33 16.09
N LEU A 11 22.82 -8.78 15.83
CA LEU A 11 22.63 -7.52 15.12
C LEU A 11 22.29 -6.35 16.06
N TYR A 12 22.16 -6.60 17.38
CA TYR A 12 21.67 -5.61 18.32
C TYR A 12 22.52 -4.33 18.33
N GLY A 13 21.83 -3.19 18.19
CA GLY A 13 22.47 -1.86 18.19
C GLY A 13 23.32 -1.52 16.97
N GLY A 14 23.58 -2.50 16.09
CA GLY A 14 24.35 -2.30 14.86
C GLY A 14 23.54 -1.66 13.73
N GLU A 15 24.22 -1.39 12.60
CA GLU A 15 23.64 -0.78 11.42
C GLU A 15 22.46 -1.59 10.85
N TYR A 16 22.61 -2.90 10.75
CA TYR A 16 21.55 -3.78 10.27
C TYR A 16 20.32 -3.79 11.18
N CYS A 17 20.50 -3.69 12.49
CA CYS A 17 19.39 -3.56 13.43
C CYS A 17 18.61 -2.26 13.20
N LYS A 18 19.32 -1.16 12.89
CA LYS A 18 18.69 0.12 12.52
C LYS A 18 17.95 0.05 11.19
N LYS A 19 18.53 -0.62 10.20
CA LYS A 19 17.90 -0.85 8.89
C LYS A 19 16.63 -1.70 8.99
N LEU A 20 16.59 -2.71 9.84
CA LEU A 20 15.39 -3.51 10.11
C LEU A 20 14.26 -2.70 10.76
N ASN A 21 14.62 -1.64 11.51
CA ASN A 21 13.67 -0.71 12.14
C ASN A 21 12.48 -1.36 12.86
N MET A 22 12.71 -2.46 13.56
CA MET A 22 11.68 -3.16 14.32
C MET A 22 11.22 -2.34 15.52
N LYS A 23 9.91 -2.32 15.80
CA LYS A 23 9.32 -1.56 16.92
C LYS A 23 9.88 -1.97 18.29
N SER A 24 10.24 -3.22 18.45
CA SER A 24 10.87 -3.74 19.66
C SER A 24 11.63 -5.02 19.38
N CYS A 25 12.64 -5.31 20.21
CA CYS A 25 13.35 -6.59 20.16
C CYS A 25 12.44 -7.80 20.45
N LYS A 26 11.32 -7.60 21.16
CA LYS A 26 10.35 -8.65 21.48
C LYS A 26 9.68 -9.23 20.23
N THR A 27 9.45 -8.40 19.22
CA THR A 27 8.82 -8.81 17.96
C THR A 27 9.83 -9.09 16.85
N CYS A 28 11.12 -8.93 17.13
CA CYS A 28 12.18 -9.17 16.18
C CYS A 28 12.45 -10.68 16.03
N THR A 29 12.53 -11.14 14.79
CA THR A 29 12.73 -12.55 14.43
C THR A 29 14.20 -12.93 14.22
N VAL A 30 15.13 -11.99 14.45
CA VAL A 30 16.58 -12.24 14.30
C VAL A 30 17.06 -13.22 15.37
N THR A 31 17.75 -14.26 14.93
CA THR A 31 18.44 -15.25 15.76
C THR A 31 19.88 -15.41 15.29
N ASN A 32 20.72 -16.11 16.06
CA ASN A 32 22.09 -16.40 15.63
C ASN A 32 22.13 -17.18 14.31
N ASP A 33 21.17 -18.09 14.10
CA ASP A 33 21.13 -18.97 12.94
C ASP A 33 20.73 -18.22 11.65
N ASN A 34 19.90 -17.19 11.74
CA ASN A 34 19.38 -16.47 10.58
C ASN A 34 20.03 -15.09 10.35
N ALA A 35 20.86 -14.61 11.27
CA ALA A 35 21.44 -13.26 11.20
C ALA A 35 22.28 -13.03 9.93
N ALA A 36 23.06 -14.03 9.52
CA ALA A 36 23.86 -13.95 8.28
C ALA A 36 22.96 -13.85 7.04
N GLY A 37 21.89 -14.65 6.99
CA GLY A 37 20.91 -14.58 5.90
C GLY A 37 20.20 -13.23 5.83
N ILE A 38 19.81 -12.69 7.00
CA ILE A 38 19.17 -11.36 7.06
C ILE A 38 20.11 -10.26 6.59
N LYS A 39 21.41 -10.31 6.95
CA LYS A 39 22.40 -9.36 6.42
C LYS A 39 22.48 -9.44 4.90
N ALA A 40 22.63 -10.64 4.35
CA ALA A 40 22.71 -10.85 2.91
C ALA A 40 21.43 -10.36 2.19
N ASP A 41 20.25 -10.58 2.78
CA ASP A 41 18.97 -10.08 2.24
C ASP A 41 18.95 -8.53 2.22
N ILE A 42 19.43 -7.89 3.28
CA ILE A 42 19.51 -6.42 3.37
C ILE A 42 20.47 -5.87 2.32
N ASP A 43 21.68 -6.44 2.21
CA ASP A 43 22.68 -6.02 1.25
C ASP A 43 22.19 -6.22 -0.19
N ALA A 44 21.49 -7.33 -0.46
CA ALA A 44 20.87 -7.58 -1.74
C ALA A 44 19.78 -6.54 -2.08
N ILE A 45 18.92 -6.17 -1.13
CA ILE A 45 17.90 -5.12 -1.33
C ILE A 45 18.58 -3.77 -1.61
N GLU A 46 19.60 -3.42 -0.84
CA GLU A 46 20.35 -2.16 -1.03
C GLU A 46 21.00 -2.09 -2.40
N SER A 47 21.58 -3.19 -2.90
CA SER A 47 22.17 -3.24 -4.24
C SER A 47 21.16 -3.02 -5.37
N LEU A 48 19.88 -3.33 -5.12
CA LEU A 48 18.78 -3.15 -6.08
C LEU A 48 18.17 -1.75 -6.02
N MET A 49 18.54 -0.94 -5.01
CA MET A 49 18.01 0.40 -4.87
C MET A 49 18.78 1.42 -5.71
N PRO A 50 18.11 2.46 -6.21
CA PRO A 50 18.79 3.61 -6.81
C PRO A 50 19.57 4.40 -5.76
N GLU A 51 20.55 5.18 -6.22
CA GLU A 51 21.30 6.12 -5.40
C GLU A 51 20.35 7.16 -4.75
N GLY A 52 20.68 7.57 -3.51
CA GLY A 52 19.88 8.52 -2.74
C GLY A 52 18.77 7.88 -1.90
N GLY A 53 18.54 6.58 -2.00
CA GLY A 53 17.62 5.85 -1.13
C GLY A 53 16.18 6.34 -1.16
N MET A 54 15.43 6.07 -0.07
CA MET A 54 13.99 6.37 0.03
C MET A 54 13.68 7.67 0.77
N ALA A 55 14.63 8.22 1.54
CA ALA A 55 14.43 9.38 2.41
C ALA A 55 13.92 10.61 1.63
N ARG A 56 14.43 10.82 0.43
CA ARG A 56 14.06 11.93 -0.46
C ARG A 56 12.57 12.04 -0.77
N PHE A 57 11.81 10.95 -0.64
CA PHE A 57 10.38 10.94 -0.96
C PHE A 57 9.48 11.32 0.21
N PHE A 58 9.97 11.29 1.45
CA PHE A 58 9.14 11.57 2.62
C PHE A 58 9.71 12.61 3.60
N GLU A 59 10.99 12.95 3.50
CA GLU A 59 11.61 13.96 4.35
C GLU A 59 11.30 15.41 3.92
N GLY A 60 10.79 15.59 2.69
CA GLY A 60 10.41 16.90 2.16
C GLY A 60 9.10 17.44 2.74
N GLU A 61 9.01 18.76 2.83
CA GLU A 61 7.77 19.48 3.22
C GLU A 61 6.75 19.54 2.07
N GLU A 62 7.13 19.17 0.85
CA GLU A 62 6.30 19.24 -0.34
C GLU A 62 5.57 17.92 -0.60
N CYS A 63 4.38 18.01 -1.18
CA CYS A 63 3.63 16.83 -1.62
C CYS A 63 4.22 16.27 -2.92
N VAL A 64 4.74 15.06 -2.89
CA VAL A 64 5.33 14.40 -4.07
C VAL A 64 4.30 13.88 -5.08
N LEU A 65 3.01 13.78 -4.68
CA LEU A 65 1.94 13.26 -5.54
C LEU A 65 1.29 14.33 -6.41
N CYS A 66 1.42 15.64 -6.10
CA CYS A 66 0.85 16.69 -6.93
C CYS A 66 1.70 16.91 -8.18
N LYS A 67 1.10 16.70 -9.36
CA LYS A 67 1.72 17.11 -10.62
C LYS A 67 1.59 18.61 -10.79
N GLY A 68 2.67 19.27 -11.18
CA GLY A 68 2.70 20.65 -11.57
C GLY A 68 3.05 21.62 -10.46
N GLU A 69 2.91 22.90 -10.76
CA GLU A 69 3.46 24.06 -10.08
C GLU A 69 2.87 24.36 -8.69
N ARG A 70 1.88 23.63 -8.23
CA ARG A 70 1.29 23.81 -6.91
C ARG A 70 2.15 23.12 -5.87
N LYS A 71 3.04 23.88 -5.25
CA LYS A 71 3.72 23.50 -4.01
C LYS A 71 2.67 23.40 -2.90
N ASN A 72 2.14 22.22 -2.67
CA ASN A 72 1.28 21.96 -1.52
C ASN A 72 2.16 21.40 -0.42
N ARG A 73 2.10 22.03 0.75
CA ARG A 73 2.79 21.54 1.94
C ARG A 73 2.33 20.10 2.24
N ALA A 74 3.26 19.22 2.57
CA ALA A 74 2.94 17.90 3.07
C ALA A 74 2.28 18.03 4.46
N ASP A 75 1.11 17.43 4.61
CA ASP A 75 0.36 17.35 5.87
C ASP A 75 -0.06 15.93 6.21
N CYS A 76 0.34 14.98 5.40
CA CYS A 76 0.18 13.55 5.61
C CYS A 76 1.27 12.77 4.88
N TYR A 77 1.30 11.48 5.15
CA TYR A 77 2.19 10.51 4.52
C TYR A 77 1.38 9.41 3.87
N ALA A 78 1.84 8.95 2.71
CA ALA A 78 1.32 7.79 2.02
C ALA A 78 2.38 6.68 2.03
N MET A 79 1.95 5.44 2.08
CA MET A 79 2.82 4.26 1.95
C MET A 79 2.27 3.34 0.89
N ALA A 80 3.15 2.89 0.02
CA ALA A 80 2.89 1.83 -0.94
C ALA A 80 3.93 0.73 -0.80
N ASP A 81 3.53 -0.51 -1.03
CA ASP A 81 4.46 -1.64 -1.05
C ASP A 81 4.88 -1.93 -2.49
N ILE A 82 6.19 -1.91 -2.73
CA ILE A 82 6.79 -2.37 -3.97
C ILE A 82 7.52 -3.68 -3.75
N GLY A 83 7.51 -4.53 -4.77
CA GLY A 83 8.15 -5.85 -4.76
C GLY A 83 9.24 -5.94 -5.80
N HIS A 84 10.22 -6.77 -5.53
CA HIS A 84 11.25 -7.18 -6.49
C HIS A 84 11.32 -8.70 -6.57
N PRO A 85 11.55 -9.30 -7.73
CA PRO A 85 11.63 -10.76 -7.85
C PRO A 85 12.90 -11.37 -7.22
N GLU A 86 13.94 -10.58 -7.01
CA GLU A 86 15.17 -11.00 -6.35
C GLU A 86 15.16 -10.67 -4.83
N PRO A 87 15.82 -11.49 -4.00
CA PRO A 87 16.40 -12.80 -4.32
C PRO A 87 15.30 -13.82 -4.64
N LYS A 88 15.58 -14.74 -5.56
CA LYS A 88 14.61 -15.79 -5.92
C LYS A 88 14.30 -16.65 -4.70
N ARG A 89 13.04 -16.70 -4.31
CA ARG A 89 12.55 -17.49 -3.18
C ARG A 89 11.60 -18.57 -3.65
N GLU A 90 11.69 -19.72 -3.00
CA GLU A 90 10.76 -20.81 -3.20
C GLU A 90 9.76 -20.83 -2.04
N GLY A 91 8.50 -20.97 -2.35
CA GLY A 91 7.43 -21.18 -1.38
C GLY A 91 6.71 -22.51 -1.66
N ARG A 92 5.74 -22.84 -0.82
CA ARG A 92 4.82 -23.95 -1.07
C ARG A 92 3.43 -23.38 -1.35
N ASN A 93 2.77 -23.90 -2.38
CA ASN A 93 1.36 -23.58 -2.64
C ASN A 93 0.44 -24.24 -1.61
N ALA A 94 -0.86 -23.96 -1.68
CA ALA A 94 -1.87 -24.54 -0.79
C ALA A 94 -1.93 -26.09 -0.83
N ILE A 95 -1.39 -26.70 -1.87
CA ILE A 95 -1.33 -28.15 -2.08
C ILE A 95 0.03 -28.74 -1.64
N GLY A 96 0.93 -27.89 -1.07
CA GLY A 96 2.25 -28.30 -0.59
C GLY A 96 3.35 -28.42 -1.67
N LEU A 97 3.05 -28.15 -2.94
CA LEU A 97 4.02 -28.18 -4.02
C LEU A 97 4.93 -26.97 -3.96
N LYS A 98 6.24 -27.17 -4.21
CA LYS A 98 7.21 -26.08 -4.33
C LYS A 98 6.85 -25.18 -5.51
N THR A 99 6.75 -23.89 -5.26
CA THR A 99 6.50 -22.87 -6.28
C THR A 99 7.48 -21.72 -6.12
N LYS A 100 7.89 -21.12 -7.24
CA LYS A 100 8.69 -19.89 -7.21
C LYS A 100 7.81 -18.74 -6.77
N LEU A 101 8.22 -18.03 -5.74
CA LEU A 101 7.53 -16.82 -5.32
C LEU A 101 7.79 -15.70 -6.35
N ARG A 102 6.75 -14.94 -6.67
CA ARG A 102 6.84 -13.78 -7.55
C ARG A 102 7.60 -12.62 -6.88
N ILE A 103 7.55 -12.55 -5.57
CA ILE A 103 8.13 -11.50 -4.75
C ILE A 103 9.26 -12.12 -3.93
N GLY A 104 10.49 -11.74 -4.20
CA GLY A 104 11.68 -12.09 -3.42
C GLY A 104 11.93 -11.08 -2.30
N SER A 105 11.80 -9.80 -2.62
CA SER A 105 11.96 -8.68 -1.69
C SER A 105 10.74 -7.77 -1.72
N MET A 106 10.42 -7.15 -0.58
CA MET A 106 9.34 -6.18 -0.45
C MET A 106 9.87 -4.94 0.27
N LEU A 107 9.56 -3.78 -0.28
CA LEU A 107 10.01 -2.49 0.22
C LEU A 107 8.81 -1.56 0.38
N PRO A 108 8.52 -1.07 1.59
CA PRO A 108 7.52 -0.03 1.80
C PRO A 108 8.09 1.33 1.39
N VAL A 109 7.48 1.94 0.40
CA VAL A 109 7.80 3.28 -0.07
C VAL A 109 6.95 4.28 0.68
N GLN A 110 7.58 5.19 1.43
CA GLN A 110 6.88 6.31 2.06
C GLN A 110 6.99 7.56 1.20
N LEU A 111 5.88 8.29 1.12
CA LEU A 111 5.74 9.48 0.30
C LEU A 111 5.14 10.59 1.15
N SER A 112 5.73 11.80 1.12
CA SER A 112 5.08 12.97 1.66
C SER A 112 3.90 13.38 0.77
N CYS A 113 2.73 13.58 1.35
CA CYS A 113 1.54 13.94 0.58
C CYS A 113 0.68 14.99 1.26
N CYS A 114 -0.17 15.68 0.51
CA CYS A 114 -1.15 16.61 1.04
C CYS A 114 -2.53 15.95 1.21
N SER A 115 -3.34 16.49 2.10
CA SER A 115 -4.69 16.03 2.38
C SER A 115 -5.59 16.00 1.15
N ASN A 116 -5.37 16.88 0.18
CA ASN A 116 -6.10 16.91 -1.07
C ASN A 116 -5.81 15.66 -1.94
N CYS A 117 -4.53 15.29 -2.10
CA CYS A 117 -4.14 14.07 -2.80
C CYS A 117 -4.69 12.83 -2.09
N ARG A 118 -4.61 12.77 -0.75
CA ARG A 118 -5.23 11.71 0.04
C ARG A 118 -6.71 11.57 -0.23
N LYS A 119 -7.47 12.68 -0.25
CA LYS A 119 -8.91 12.67 -0.56
C LYS A 119 -9.18 12.13 -1.95
N LYS A 120 -8.42 12.54 -2.97
CA LYS A 120 -8.57 12.06 -4.34
C LYS A 120 -8.30 10.56 -4.47
N HIS A 121 -7.20 10.08 -3.88
CA HIS A 121 -6.87 8.64 -3.87
C HIS A 121 -7.95 7.82 -3.15
N ASN A 122 -8.38 8.24 -1.96
CA ASN A 122 -9.44 7.55 -1.22
C ASN A 122 -10.77 7.58 -1.98
N ALA A 123 -11.13 8.70 -2.61
CA ALA A 123 -12.35 8.79 -3.41
C ALA A 123 -12.31 7.83 -4.60
N ALA A 124 -11.17 7.75 -5.31
CA ALA A 124 -11.00 6.82 -6.43
C ALA A 124 -11.00 5.36 -5.97
N SER A 125 -10.28 5.03 -4.87
CA SER A 125 -10.19 3.69 -4.32
C SER A 125 -11.55 3.15 -3.85
N ASN A 126 -12.35 4.00 -3.19
CA ASN A 126 -13.62 3.58 -2.59
C ASN A 126 -14.82 3.70 -3.55
N ARG A 127 -14.64 4.30 -4.73
CA ARG A 127 -15.76 4.59 -5.64
C ARG A 127 -16.55 3.37 -6.05
N GLU A 128 -15.87 2.31 -6.45
CA GLU A 128 -16.50 1.06 -6.89
C GLU A 128 -17.32 0.43 -5.76
N ALA A 129 -16.72 0.30 -4.58
CA ALA A 129 -17.40 -0.27 -3.41
C ALA A 129 -18.57 0.62 -2.95
N ALA A 130 -18.40 1.94 -2.92
CA ALA A 130 -19.44 2.87 -2.51
C ALA A 130 -20.69 2.79 -3.42
N VAL A 131 -20.47 2.79 -4.74
CA VAL A 131 -21.59 2.70 -5.71
C VAL A 131 -22.31 1.36 -5.58
N THR A 132 -21.55 0.25 -5.53
CA THR A 132 -22.15 -1.09 -5.43
C THR A 132 -22.90 -1.28 -4.11
N LEU A 133 -22.31 -0.86 -2.98
CA LEU A 133 -22.93 -0.98 -1.68
C LEU A 133 -24.21 -0.13 -1.56
N THR A 134 -24.18 1.10 -2.08
CA THR A 134 -25.37 1.99 -2.07
C THR A 134 -26.53 1.34 -2.83
N VAL A 135 -26.29 0.81 -4.02
CA VAL A 135 -27.35 0.16 -4.80
C VAL A 135 -27.80 -1.14 -4.15
N ALA A 136 -26.90 -1.93 -3.58
CA ALA A 136 -27.26 -3.14 -2.85
C ALA A 136 -28.20 -2.84 -1.65
N ILE A 137 -27.89 -1.80 -0.87
CA ILE A 137 -28.73 -1.37 0.26
C ILE A 137 -30.12 -0.91 -0.24
N ILE A 138 -30.17 -0.09 -1.29
CA ILE A 138 -31.44 0.37 -1.86
C ILE A 138 -32.26 -0.83 -2.36
N MET A 139 -31.66 -1.76 -3.07
CA MET A 139 -32.34 -2.96 -3.56
C MET A 139 -32.87 -3.82 -2.42
N LEU A 140 -32.06 -4.03 -1.36
CA LEU A 140 -32.53 -4.75 -0.17
C LEU A 140 -33.72 -4.03 0.49
N ALA A 141 -33.66 -2.70 0.60
CA ALA A 141 -34.78 -1.93 1.14
C ALA A 141 -36.04 -2.07 0.28
N VAL A 142 -35.94 -1.95 -1.03
CA VAL A 142 -37.06 -2.13 -1.95
C VAL A 142 -37.65 -3.54 -1.83
N LEU A 143 -36.83 -4.58 -1.82
CA LEU A 143 -37.32 -5.95 -1.74
C LEU A 143 -37.93 -6.31 -0.38
N ASN A 144 -37.54 -5.64 0.72
CA ASN A 144 -38.08 -5.96 2.05
C ASN A 144 -39.26 -5.07 2.49
N PHE A 145 -39.31 -3.81 2.03
CA PHE A 145 -40.28 -2.84 2.50
C PHE A 145 -41.39 -2.50 1.48
N THR A 146 -41.35 -3.13 0.31
CA THR A 146 -42.38 -2.92 -0.71
C THR A 146 -42.95 -4.25 -1.19
N PRO A 147 -44.20 -4.30 -1.72
CA PRO A 147 -44.81 -5.52 -2.24
C PRO A 147 -44.16 -6.04 -3.52
N THR A 148 -43.08 -5.38 -3.99
CA THR A 148 -42.36 -5.77 -5.24
C THR A 148 -41.75 -7.15 -5.16
N ALA A 149 -41.27 -7.58 -3.99
CA ALA A 149 -40.72 -8.94 -3.80
C ALA A 149 -41.79 -10.01 -4.02
N GLU A 150 -43.01 -9.82 -3.47
CA GLU A 150 -44.14 -10.73 -3.63
C GLU A 150 -44.59 -10.79 -5.11
N ALA A 151 -44.71 -9.63 -5.76
CA ALA A 151 -45.04 -9.54 -7.17
C ALA A 151 -44.04 -10.25 -8.08
N ILE A 152 -42.72 -10.13 -7.80
CA ILE A 152 -41.65 -10.80 -8.52
C ILE A 152 -41.65 -12.31 -8.18
N ALA A 153 -41.85 -12.68 -6.92
CA ALA A 153 -41.91 -14.08 -6.49
C ALA A 153 -43.12 -14.84 -7.08
N ALA A 154 -44.19 -14.14 -7.46
CA ALA A 154 -45.30 -14.72 -8.21
C ALA A 154 -44.89 -15.28 -9.61
N ILE A 155 -43.83 -14.74 -10.19
CA ILE A 155 -43.25 -15.28 -11.45
C ILE A 155 -42.40 -16.51 -11.18
N GLY A 156 -41.71 -16.56 -10.03
CA GLY A 156 -40.88 -17.67 -9.59
C GLY A 156 -40.21 -17.34 -8.25
N SER A 157 -40.20 -18.26 -7.30
CA SER A 157 -39.68 -18.04 -5.94
C SER A 157 -38.23 -17.57 -5.86
N TYR A 158 -37.41 -17.86 -6.88
CA TYR A 158 -35.99 -17.45 -6.98
C TYR A 158 -35.78 -16.13 -7.72
N MET A 159 -36.81 -15.55 -8.33
CA MET A 159 -36.70 -14.35 -9.18
C MET A 159 -36.23 -13.11 -8.41
N PRO A 160 -36.64 -12.83 -7.14
CA PRO A 160 -36.13 -11.69 -6.38
C PRO A 160 -34.61 -11.77 -6.17
N LEU A 161 -34.09 -12.97 -5.88
CA LEU A 161 -32.66 -13.20 -5.69
C LEU A 161 -31.89 -13.00 -7.02
N LEU A 162 -32.41 -13.54 -8.12
CA LEU A 162 -31.82 -13.39 -9.44
C LEU A 162 -31.73 -11.92 -9.85
N LEU A 163 -32.82 -11.17 -9.66
CA LEU A 163 -32.85 -9.73 -9.93
C LEU A 163 -31.82 -8.98 -9.10
N PHE A 164 -31.73 -9.29 -7.79
CA PHE A 164 -30.74 -8.70 -6.91
C PHE A 164 -29.32 -8.92 -7.44
N VAL A 165 -28.96 -10.16 -7.80
CA VAL A 165 -27.62 -10.51 -8.33
C VAL A 165 -27.34 -9.77 -9.65
N ILE A 166 -28.31 -9.68 -10.56
CA ILE A 166 -28.15 -8.99 -11.85
C ILE A 166 -27.92 -7.49 -11.62
N VAL A 167 -28.73 -6.85 -10.77
CA VAL A 167 -28.62 -5.40 -10.53
C VAL A 167 -27.34 -5.07 -9.79
N VAL A 168 -26.98 -5.81 -8.75
CA VAL A 168 -25.74 -5.58 -7.98
C VAL A 168 -24.51 -5.85 -8.87
N GLY A 169 -24.53 -6.95 -9.63
CA GLY A 169 -23.46 -7.28 -10.58
C GLY A 169 -23.28 -6.22 -11.69
N GLY A 170 -24.39 -5.77 -12.28
CA GLY A 170 -24.37 -4.67 -13.25
C GLY A 170 -23.84 -3.37 -12.67
N THR A 171 -24.25 -3.06 -11.44
CA THR A 171 -23.79 -1.86 -10.73
C THR A 171 -22.30 -1.92 -10.41
N TRP A 172 -21.77 -3.10 -10.10
CA TRP A 172 -20.32 -3.29 -9.92
C TRP A 172 -19.54 -2.92 -11.18
N LEU A 173 -20.01 -3.32 -12.37
CA LEU A 173 -19.39 -2.93 -13.65
C LEU A 173 -19.44 -1.41 -13.88
N ILE A 174 -20.57 -0.77 -13.58
CA ILE A 174 -20.73 0.69 -13.66
C ILE A 174 -19.80 1.38 -12.65
N GLY A 175 -19.72 0.89 -11.42
CA GLY A 175 -18.80 1.38 -10.38
C GLY A 175 -17.34 1.34 -10.83
N ARG A 176 -16.94 0.23 -11.48
CA ARG A 176 -15.60 0.07 -12.05
C ARG A 176 -15.32 1.07 -13.19
N ALA A 177 -16.26 1.27 -14.09
CA ALA A 177 -16.14 2.27 -15.17
C ALA A 177 -16.05 3.70 -14.59
N SER A 178 -16.91 4.02 -13.62
CA SER A 178 -16.90 5.30 -12.89
C SER A 178 -15.57 5.56 -12.18
N ARG A 179 -14.98 4.53 -11.54
CA ARG A 179 -13.64 4.62 -10.94
C ARG A 179 -12.58 4.97 -11.97
N LYS A 180 -12.54 4.29 -13.11
CA LYS A 180 -11.57 4.58 -14.18
C LYS A 180 -11.68 6.01 -14.70
N SER A 181 -12.91 6.51 -14.90
CA SER A 181 -13.15 7.89 -15.32
C SER A 181 -12.63 8.89 -14.28
N MET A 182 -12.85 8.59 -12.98
CA MET A 182 -12.36 9.43 -11.88
C MET A 182 -10.83 9.43 -11.80
N ILE A 183 -10.18 8.28 -11.94
CA ILE A 183 -8.72 8.16 -11.98
C ILE A 183 -8.17 9.01 -13.13
N LYS A 184 -8.72 8.89 -14.33
CA LYS A 184 -8.31 9.70 -15.49
C LYS A 184 -8.40 11.20 -15.21
N LYS A 185 -9.50 11.66 -14.60
CA LYS A 185 -9.67 13.06 -14.21
C LYS A 185 -8.66 13.52 -13.17
N PHE A 186 -8.37 12.67 -12.18
CA PHE A 186 -7.42 13.02 -11.10
C PHE A 186 -5.96 12.93 -11.55
N SER A 187 -5.62 12.06 -12.51
CA SER A 187 -4.26 11.92 -13.05
C SER A 187 -3.73 13.19 -13.72
N GLU A 188 -4.61 14.12 -14.12
CA GLU A 188 -4.20 15.41 -14.65
C GLU A 188 -3.49 16.30 -13.60
N THR A 189 -3.80 16.11 -12.32
CA THR A 189 -3.33 16.97 -11.23
C THR A 189 -2.67 16.21 -10.07
N THR A 190 -2.65 14.89 -10.11
CA THR A 190 -2.16 14.06 -9.01
C THR A 190 -1.63 12.75 -9.58
N CYS A 191 -0.42 12.36 -9.22
CA CYS A 191 0.11 11.05 -9.57
C CYS A 191 -0.78 9.97 -8.94
N MET A 192 -1.43 9.17 -9.78
CA MET A 192 -2.27 8.05 -9.33
C MET A 192 -1.49 6.74 -9.30
N ASP A 193 -0.43 6.61 -10.10
CA ASP A 193 0.57 5.55 -10.05
C ASP A 193 1.83 6.09 -9.36
N ILE A 194 2.34 5.39 -8.35
CA ILE A 194 3.55 5.81 -7.63
C ILE A 194 4.78 5.90 -8.53
N PHE A 195 4.87 5.09 -9.57
CA PHE A 195 5.97 5.14 -10.52
C PHE A 195 5.92 6.34 -11.48
N GLU A 196 4.86 7.15 -11.41
CA GLU A 196 4.82 8.48 -12.06
C GLU A 196 5.48 9.57 -11.19
N VAL A 197 5.80 9.28 -9.94
CA VAL A 197 6.51 10.20 -9.05
C VAL A 197 7.97 10.26 -9.50
N PRO A 198 8.54 11.47 -9.72
CA PRO A 198 9.92 11.65 -10.15
C PRO A 198 10.91 10.91 -9.23
N GLY A 199 11.77 10.10 -9.80
CA GLY A 199 12.75 9.27 -9.10
C GLY A 199 12.26 7.89 -8.67
N LEU A 200 10.95 7.61 -8.67
CA LEU A 200 10.44 6.23 -8.49
C LEU A 200 10.41 5.44 -9.80
N ASP A 201 10.47 6.11 -10.94
CA ASP A 201 10.70 5.50 -12.24
C ASP A 201 12.03 4.72 -12.31
N GLU A 202 13.08 5.18 -11.61
CA GLU A 202 14.35 4.48 -11.47
C GLU A 202 14.18 3.11 -10.79
N PHE A 203 13.29 2.99 -9.81
CA PHE A 203 12.96 1.71 -9.18
C PHE A 203 12.32 0.76 -10.18
N LYS A 204 11.38 1.27 -10.97
CA LYS A 204 10.73 0.49 -12.03
C LYS A 204 11.75 0.01 -13.08
N ALA A 205 12.68 0.86 -13.48
CA ALA A 205 13.76 0.50 -14.42
C ALA A 205 14.67 -0.61 -13.87
N ARG A 206 14.84 -0.69 -12.53
CA ARG A 206 15.60 -1.76 -11.86
C ARG A 206 14.80 -3.01 -11.58
N GLY A 207 13.54 -3.12 -12.04
CA GLY A 207 12.71 -4.31 -11.92
C GLY A 207 11.79 -4.33 -10.72
N TRP A 208 11.69 -3.24 -9.95
CA TRP A 208 10.69 -3.11 -8.91
C TRP A 208 9.30 -2.94 -9.51
N PHE A 209 8.31 -3.57 -8.91
CA PHE A 209 6.90 -3.49 -9.32
C PHE A 209 6.00 -3.24 -8.12
N GLU A 210 4.87 -2.64 -8.34
CA GLU A 210 3.91 -2.38 -7.29
C GLU A 210 3.14 -3.65 -6.90
N ILE A 211 2.99 -3.86 -5.59
CA ILE A 211 2.14 -4.90 -5.02
C ILE A 211 0.74 -4.33 -4.85
N SER A 212 0.05 -4.12 -5.96
CA SER A 212 -1.30 -3.57 -5.95
C SER A 212 -2.29 -4.50 -6.63
N PRO A 213 -3.53 -4.64 -6.11
CA PRO A 213 -4.61 -5.34 -6.80
C PRO A 213 -5.18 -4.51 -7.97
N TYR A 214 -4.85 -3.23 -8.07
CA TYR A 214 -5.35 -2.34 -9.10
C TYR A 214 -4.30 -2.12 -10.19
N LYS A 215 -4.73 -2.15 -11.45
CA LYS A 215 -3.85 -1.87 -12.59
C LYS A 215 -3.73 -0.38 -12.93
N ASP A 216 -4.73 0.40 -12.50
CA ASP A 216 -4.94 1.77 -12.95
C ASP A 216 -4.54 2.81 -11.90
N MET A 217 -4.20 2.39 -10.69
CA MET A 217 -3.74 3.27 -9.60
C MET A 217 -3.02 2.49 -8.50
N SER A 218 -2.13 3.15 -7.82
CA SER A 218 -1.44 2.61 -6.66
C SER A 218 -2.36 2.50 -5.45
N ARG A 219 -2.21 1.41 -4.70
CA ARG A 219 -2.86 1.25 -3.39
C ARG A 219 -2.02 1.93 -2.33
N LEU A 220 -2.51 3.06 -1.83
CA LEU A 220 -1.82 3.84 -0.81
C LEU A 220 -2.51 3.70 0.56
N VAL A 221 -1.70 3.51 1.59
CA VAL A 221 -2.12 3.61 2.99
C VAL A 221 -1.69 4.97 3.51
N PHE A 222 -2.61 5.73 4.10
CA PHE A 222 -2.35 7.09 4.54
C PHE A 222 -2.25 7.22 6.05
N SER A 223 -1.31 8.04 6.52
CA SER A 223 -1.11 8.38 7.93
C SER A 223 -0.88 9.87 8.10
N ARG A 224 -1.13 10.39 9.32
CA ARG A 224 -0.76 11.76 9.70
C ARG A 224 0.69 11.87 10.15
N GLU A 225 1.28 10.76 10.56
CA GLU A 225 2.66 10.65 11.01
C GLU A 225 3.42 9.70 10.07
N PRO A 226 4.75 9.85 9.95
CA PRO A 226 5.55 8.91 9.19
C PRO A 226 5.33 7.47 9.68
N LEU A 227 5.04 6.57 8.77
CA LEU A 227 4.85 5.16 9.07
C LEU A 227 6.23 4.53 9.30
N ARG A 228 6.53 4.19 10.54
CA ARG A 228 7.79 3.51 10.92
C ARG A 228 7.71 2.03 10.61
N GLN A 229 7.76 1.67 9.35
CA GLN A 229 7.81 0.26 8.93
C GLN A 229 8.81 0.11 7.79
N GLY A 230 9.77 -0.79 7.94
CA GLY A 230 10.70 -1.19 6.89
C GLY A 230 12.12 -0.64 7.00
N LEU A 231 12.97 -1.14 6.13
CA LEU A 231 14.43 -1.02 6.10
C LEU A 231 14.98 0.43 6.11
N PHE A 232 14.17 1.45 5.76
CA PHE A 232 14.68 2.78 5.42
C PHE A 232 14.06 3.96 6.18
N THR A 233 13.25 3.70 7.20
CA THR A 233 12.65 4.77 8.02
C THR A 233 13.46 5.16 9.26
N ALA A 234 14.65 4.59 9.45
CA ALA A 234 15.46 4.77 10.65
C ALA A 234 16.35 6.02 10.64
N SER A 235 16.50 6.73 9.53
CA SER A 235 17.46 7.83 9.41
C SER A 235 17.02 9.16 10.07
N GLU A 236 15.73 9.36 10.32
CA GLU A 236 15.21 10.64 10.82
C GLU A 236 15.55 11.02 12.27
N LYS A 237 16.06 10.10 13.08
CA LYS A 237 16.31 10.44 14.49
C LYS A 237 17.65 11.10 14.80
N LYS A 238 18.60 11.12 13.86
CA LYS A 238 19.91 11.71 14.10
C LYS A 238 19.94 13.24 14.13
N GLY A 239 18.96 13.91 13.51
CA GLY A 239 18.96 15.36 13.42
C GLY A 239 18.29 16.09 14.60
N LYS A 240 17.52 15.40 15.46
CA LYS A 240 16.79 16.06 16.56
C LYS A 240 17.42 15.88 17.95
N GLU A 241 18.33 14.94 18.13
CA GLU A 241 19.04 14.77 19.39
C GLU A 241 20.32 15.62 19.50
N GLU A 242 20.88 16.08 18.38
CA GLU A 242 22.07 16.96 18.37
C GLU A 242 21.75 18.46 18.49
N GLN A 243 20.46 18.86 18.44
CA GLN A 243 20.05 20.27 18.60
C GLN A 243 19.56 20.64 20.01
N ASN A 244 19.63 19.71 20.98
CA ASN A 244 19.23 19.95 22.38
C ASN A 244 20.36 19.64 23.37
N ILE A 245 21.60 20.00 23.03
CA ILE A 245 22.71 20.10 24.00
C ILE A 245 23.26 21.53 23.95
#